data_6899d929eaac45e8c7007180b811636e
#
_entry.id   6899d929eaac45e8c7007180b811636e
#
_cell.length_a   1.000
_cell.length_b   1.000
_cell.length_c   1.000
_cell.angle_alpha   90.00
_cell.angle_beta   90.00
_cell.angle_gamma   90.00
#
_symmetry.space_group_name_H-M   'P 1'
#
loop_
_entity.id
_entity.type
_entity.pdbx_description
1 polymer ?
#
loop_
_entity_poly.entity_id
_entity_poly.type
_entity_poly.pdbx_seq_one_letter_code
_entity_poly.pdbx_strand_id
1 'polypeptide(L)'
;MKRRSLLAHAALAPLYLASARLLAATAGAGWRSYALDYEIDLSALKGPGQLWLPLPQDAGDYQRVREITWRGDAPGAALRRDPVYGAPIFHAAWDGARRPRPLTVSAVFATRDRPMARQALPRDTTEAERFLQPTVHMPVDGIVAETAGRIVKEATSAAPETRARAIYDWIVDNTFREPTVRGCGLGDIRFMLESGNLGGKCADINSLFVGLARAAGIPAREVYGVRVGPSAQFDCLGKPAGDVSGAQHCRAEFLSANHGWVPVDPADVRKAVLEEKLPLEHERIRALRERLFGYWEMNWVAFNHARDFELSPRARAPLPYLMYPYAEFGDTTLDGRDAAAFGFRIVSREIVA
;
A
#
# COMPACT_ATOMS: atom_id res chain seq x y z
N MET A 1 39.31 -6.66 -43.72
CA MET A 1 39.81 -5.85 -42.58
C MET A 1 38.78 -4.79 -42.21
N LYS A 2 38.18 -4.91 -41.01
CA LYS A 2 37.80 -3.81 -40.12
C LYS A 2 37.10 -4.41 -38.93
N ARG A 3 37.87 -4.67 -37.85
CA ARG A 3 37.38 -4.85 -36.47
C ARG A 3 37.11 -3.48 -35.89
N ARG A 4 35.99 -3.31 -35.24
CA ARG A 4 35.59 -2.29 -34.24
C ARG A 4 34.08 -2.44 -34.03
N SER A 5 33.44 -2.54 -32.89
CA SER A 5 33.73 -2.17 -31.54
C SER A 5 32.74 -2.94 -30.65
N LEU A 6 33.24 -3.80 -29.79
CA LEU A 6 32.49 -4.43 -28.70
C LEU A 6 33.19 -4.04 -27.41
N LEU A 7 32.95 -2.85 -26.88
CA LEU A 7 33.42 -2.45 -25.54
C LEU A 7 32.80 -1.11 -25.15
N ALA A 8 31.54 -1.11 -24.70
CA ALA A 8 30.97 0.08 -24.05
C ALA A 8 29.77 -0.19 -23.11
N HIS A 9 29.50 -1.42 -22.68
CA HIS A 9 28.33 -1.67 -21.81
C HIS A 9 28.63 -2.32 -20.44
N ALA A 10 29.90 -2.43 -20.06
CA ALA A 10 30.27 -3.16 -18.84
C ALA A 10 30.64 -2.30 -17.62
N ALA A 11 30.62 -0.95 -17.70
CA ALA A 11 31.21 -0.10 -16.67
C ALA A 11 30.22 0.51 -15.66
N LEU A 12 28.90 0.43 -15.86
CA LEU A 12 27.92 1.09 -14.97
C LEU A 12 27.31 0.16 -13.89
N ALA A 13 27.35 -1.14 -14.09
CA ALA A 13 26.80 -2.10 -13.12
C ALA A 13 27.54 -2.13 -11.76
N PRO A 14 28.87 -2.03 -11.67
CA PRO A 14 29.57 -2.13 -10.39
C PRO A 14 29.36 -0.91 -9.47
N LEU A 15 29.13 0.30 -10.01
CA LEU A 15 28.89 1.47 -9.18
C LEU A 15 27.53 1.43 -8.48
N TYR A 16 26.49 0.93 -9.16
CA TYR A 16 25.16 0.81 -8.59
C TYR A 16 25.10 -0.23 -7.45
N LEU A 17 25.79 -1.36 -7.65
CA LEU A 17 25.90 -2.41 -6.62
C LEU A 17 26.72 -1.95 -5.40
N ALA A 18 27.75 -1.12 -5.61
CA ALA A 18 28.54 -0.57 -4.51
C ALA A 18 27.76 0.43 -3.67
N SER A 19 26.96 1.31 -4.30
CA SER A 19 26.09 2.27 -3.61
C SER A 19 24.99 1.56 -2.83
N ALA A 20 24.37 0.52 -3.41
CA ALA A 20 23.33 -0.26 -2.76
C ALA A 20 23.86 -1.03 -1.53
N ARG A 21 25.07 -1.60 -1.61
CA ARG A 21 25.71 -2.28 -0.47
C ARG A 21 26.06 -1.30 0.67
N LEU A 22 26.52 -0.09 0.36
CA LEU A 22 26.81 0.93 1.35
C LEU A 22 25.53 1.36 2.09
N LEU A 23 24.41 1.47 1.37
CA LEU A 23 23.09 1.81 1.92
C LEU A 23 22.53 0.70 2.84
N ALA A 24 22.75 -0.57 2.50
CA ALA A 24 22.35 -1.71 3.35
C ALA A 24 23.12 -1.74 4.67
N ALA A 25 24.43 -1.50 4.64
CA ALA A 25 25.29 -1.47 5.83
C ALA A 25 24.85 -0.40 6.86
N THR A 26 24.12 0.64 6.45
CA THR A 26 23.59 1.69 7.34
C THR A 26 22.20 1.40 7.91
N ALA A 27 21.54 0.29 7.53
CA ALA A 27 20.19 -0.01 7.96
C ALA A 27 20.08 -0.35 9.46
N GLY A 28 21.14 -0.89 10.07
CA GLY A 28 21.17 -1.29 11.49
C GLY A 28 20.49 -2.63 11.77
N ALA A 29 20.62 -3.14 12.99
CA ALA A 29 20.02 -4.41 13.39
C ALA A 29 18.49 -4.39 13.28
N GLY A 30 17.91 -5.46 12.75
CA GLY A 30 16.45 -5.61 12.58
C GLY A 30 15.86 -4.92 11.36
N TRP A 31 16.65 -4.23 10.54
CA TRP A 31 16.25 -3.63 9.27
C TRP A 31 16.62 -4.51 8.10
N ARG A 32 15.74 -4.57 7.09
CA ARG A 32 16.02 -5.16 5.77
C ARG A 32 15.92 -4.07 4.71
N SER A 33 16.86 -4.06 3.78
CA SER A 33 16.90 -3.08 2.69
C SER A 33 16.44 -3.71 1.39
N TYR A 34 15.69 -2.92 0.61
CA TYR A 34 15.13 -3.35 -0.67
C TYR A 34 15.34 -2.29 -1.74
N ALA A 35 15.43 -2.74 -2.98
CA ALA A 35 15.21 -1.93 -4.17
C ALA A 35 13.89 -2.34 -4.80
N LEU A 36 13.07 -1.37 -5.18
CA LEU A 36 11.83 -1.54 -5.92
C LEU A 36 11.94 -0.79 -7.24
N ASP A 37 11.89 -1.49 -8.34
CA ASP A 37 11.96 -0.92 -9.68
C ASP A 37 10.60 -1.00 -10.36
N TYR A 38 10.07 0.15 -10.80
CA TYR A 38 8.98 0.22 -11.76
C TYR A 38 9.58 0.24 -13.16
N GLU A 39 9.44 -0.83 -13.89
CA GLU A 39 9.81 -0.95 -15.30
C GLU A 39 8.58 -0.64 -16.14
N ILE A 40 8.58 0.46 -16.88
CA ILE A 40 7.42 0.99 -17.62
C ILE A 40 7.74 1.02 -19.10
N ASP A 41 6.92 0.39 -19.91
CA ASP A 41 6.99 0.47 -21.38
C ASP A 41 5.63 0.92 -21.96
N LEU A 42 5.55 2.20 -22.28
CA LEU A 42 4.39 2.84 -22.91
C LEU A 42 4.64 3.13 -24.39
N SER A 43 5.65 2.53 -25.02
CA SER A 43 6.08 2.81 -26.40
C SER A 43 5.01 2.51 -27.47
N ALA A 44 4.04 1.66 -27.15
CA ALA A 44 2.89 1.39 -28.00
C ALA A 44 1.89 2.55 -28.07
N LEU A 45 1.89 3.46 -27.08
CA LEU A 45 0.94 4.56 -26.96
C LEU A 45 1.36 5.75 -27.83
N LYS A 46 0.38 6.58 -28.18
CA LYS A 46 0.56 7.79 -29.01
C LYS A 46 -0.21 8.95 -28.40
N GLY A 47 0.24 10.16 -28.73
CA GLY A 47 -0.41 11.39 -28.30
C GLY A 47 0.05 11.85 -26.91
N PRO A 48 -0.54 12.94 -26.41
CA PRO A 48 -0.23 13.46 -25.10
C PRO A 48 -0.68 12.48 -24.01
N GLY A 49 0.08 12.39 -22.94
CA GLY A 49 -0.23 11.49 -21.85
C GLY A 49 0.49 11.83 -20.55
N GLN A 50 0.04 11.22 -19.48
CA GLN A 50 0.58 11.39 -18.13
C GLN A 50 0.65 10.03 -17.44
N LEU A 51 1.64 9.90 -16.57
CA LEU A 51 1.88 8.73 -15.71
C LEU A 51 2.07 9.18 -14.28
N TRP A 52 1.40 8.49 -13.35
CA TRP A 52 1.60 8.64 -11.91
C TRP A 52 1.95 7.28 -11.30
N LEU A 53 3.03 7.23 -10.55
CA LEU A 53 3.44 6.04 -9.80
C LEU A 53 3.41 6.35 -8.31
N PRO A 54 2.79 5.49 -7.48
CA PRO A 54 2.94 5.58 -6.04
C PRO A 54 4.38 5.27 -5.64
N LEU A 55 4.92 6.03 -4.71
CA LEU A 55 6.29 5.85 -4.24
C LEU A 55 6.33 5.50 -2.76
N PRO A 56 7.36 4.76 -2.30
CA PRO A 56 7.63 4.61 -0.89
C PRO A 56 7.76 5.97 -0.18
N GLN A 57 7.26 6.04 1.06
CA GLN A 57 7.42 7.20 1.94
C GLN A 57 8.17 6.82 3.21
N ASP A 58 8.73 7.81 3.90
CA ASP A 58 9.16 7.61 5.27
C ASP A 58 7.94 7.36 6.15
N ALA A 59 8.02 6.36 7.02
CA ALA A 59 6.89 5.97 7.85
C ALA A 59 7.37 5.61 9.27
N GLY A 60 7.35 6.61 10.13
CA GLY A 60 7.72 6.50 11.53
C GLY A 60 9.10 5.85 11.71
N ASP A 61 9.13 4.83 12.56
CA ASP A 61 10.35 4.12 12.89
C ASP A 61 10.46 2.74 12.20
N TYR A 62 9.51 2.39 11.30
CA TYR A 62 9.49 1.08 10.64
C TYR A 62 9.84 1.12 9.14
N GLN A 63 9.92 2.29 8.52
CA GLN A 63 10.28 2.44 7.10
C GLN A 63 11.06 3.73 6.86
N ARG A 64 12.15 3.63 6.09
CA ARG A 64 13.01 4.74 5.70
C ARG A 64 13.31 4.67 4.21
N VAL A 65 12.98 5.72 3.48
CA VAL A 65 13.38 5.89 2.07
C VAL A 65 14.81 6.42 2.04
N ARG A 66 15.64 5.83 1.17
CA ARG A 66 17.04 6.21 1.02
C ARG A 66 17.26 7.00 -0.26
N GLU A 67 16.68 6.52 -1.34
CA GLU A 67 16.91 7.09 -2.65
C GLU A 67 15.71 6.81 -3.56
N ILE A 68 15.36 7.79 -4.42
CA ILE A 68 14.44 7.63 -5.53
C ILE A 68 15.12 8.20 -6.76
N THR A 69 15.29 7.37 -7.79
CA THR A 69 15.93 7.74 -9.05
C THR A 69 15.10 7.27 -10.23
N TRP A 70 15.35 7.80 -11.41
CA TRP A 70 14.76 7.28 -12.64
C TRP A 70 15.73 7.41 -13.80
N ARG A 71 15.52 6.56 -14.79
CA ARG A 71 16.26 6.55 -16.07
C ARG A 71 15.32 6.28 -17.22
N GLY A 72 15.63 6.79 -18.39
CA GLY A 72 14.81 6.67 -19.58
C GLY A 72 14.23 8.02 -20.01
N ASP A 73 13.35 7.98 -20.99
CA ASP A 73 12.75 9.19 -21.57
C ASP A 73 11.46 9.56 -20.82
N ALA A 74 11.60 10.36 -19.81
CA ALA A 74 10.49 10.88 -19.00
C ALA A 74 10.49 12.42 -19.03
N PRO A 75 10.03 13.06 -20.11
CA PRO A 75 9.93 14.51 -20.20
C PRO A 75 9.03 15.04 -19.09
N GLY A 76 9.41 16.16 -18.48
CA GLY A 76 8.64 16.74 -17.37
C GLY A 76 8.54 15.86 -16.12
N ALA A 77 9.40 14.83 -15.98
CA ALA A 77 9.41 13.99 -14.81
C ALA A 77 9.73 14.76 -13.54
N ALA A 78 8.95 14.52 -12.49
CA ALA A 78 9.13 15.14 -11.19
C ALA A 78 8.61 14.24 -10.06
N LEU A 79 9.27 14.37 -8.90
CA LEU A 79 8.71 13.90 -7.65
C LEU A 79 7.71 14.94 -7.13
N ARG A 80 6.52 14.49 -6.83
CA ARG A 80 5.41 15.32 -6.36
C ARG A 80 4.88 14.80 -5.04
N ARG A 81 4.10 15.63 -4.37
CA ARG A 81 3.31 15.23 -3.21
C ARG A 81 1.88 15.69 -3.41
N ASP A 82 0.95 14.82 -3.11
CA ASP A 82 -0.46 15.18 -2.99
C ASP A 82 -0.64 16.21 -1.87
N PRO A 83 -1.40 17.30 -2.11
CA PRO A 83 -1.51 18.39 -1.14
C PRO A 83 -2.36 18.05 0.09
N VAL A 84 -3.19 17.02 0.03
CA VAL A 84 -4.10 16.64 1.12
C VAL A 84 -3.45 15.64 2.07
N TYR A 85 -2.91 14.55 1.53
CA TYR A 85 -2.34 13.45 2.31
C TYR A 85 -0.81 13.42 2.31
N GLY A 86 -0.17 14.27 1.50
CA GLY A 86 1.28 14.28 1.34
C GLY A 86 1.84 13.05 0.61
N ALA A 87 0.99 12.29 -0.08
CA ALA A 87 1.36 11.07 -0.78
C ALA A 87 2.48 11.33 -1.80
N PRO A 88 3.63 10.64 -1.73
CA PRO A 88 4.70 10.82 -2.69
C PRO A 88 4.35 10.13 -4.01
N ILE A 89 4.53 10.85 -5.10
CA ILE A 89 4.15 10.45 -6.46
C ILE A 89 5.31 10.76 -7.40
N PHE A 90 5.72 9.79 -8.22
CA PHE A 90 6.47 10.10 -9.43
C PHE A 90 5.46 10.44 -10.52
N HIS A 91 5.68 11.57 -11.19
CA HIS A 91 4.85 12.02 -12.31
C HIS A 91 5.72 12.26 -13.53
N ALA A 92 5.25 11.79 -14.69
CA ALA A 92 5.83 12.11 -15.99
C ALA A 92 4.73 12.51 -16.97
N ALA A 93 5.05 13.39 -17.92
CA ALA A 93 4.10 13.86 -18.93
C ALA A 93 4.75 13.91 -20.31
N TRP A 94 4.00 13.55 -21.32
CA TRP A 94 4.37 13.59 -22.74
C TRP A 94 3.40 14.53 -23.48
N ASP A 95 3.96 15.37 -24.34
CA ASP A 95 3.20 16.32 -25.18
C ASP A 95 2.61 15.67 -26.46
N GLY A 96 2.99 14.44 -26.74
CA GLY A 96 2.56 13.69 -27.94
C GLY A 96 3.43 13.94 -29.17
N ALA A 97 4.44 14.80 -29.13
CA ALA A 97 5.34 15.03 -30.26
C ALA A 97 6.20 13.78 -30.56
N ARG A 98 6.47 12.98 -29.56
CA ARG A 98 7.20 11.70 -29.65
C ARG A 98 6.50 10.62 -28.85
N ARG A 99 6.70 9.37 -29.27
CA ARG A 99 6.24 8.22 -28.47
C ARG A 99 7.06 8.11 -27.19
N PRO A 100 6.44 7.69 -26.09
CA PRO A 100 7.17 7.31 -24.88
C PRO A 100 8.24 6.24 -25.20
N ARG A 101 9.31 6.23 -24.45
CA ARG A 101 10.33 5.18 -24.45
C ARG A 101 10.33 4.49 -23.09
N PRO A 102 10.92 3.29 -22.98
CA PRO A 102 11.01 2.62 -21.71
C PRO A 102 11.62 3.50 -20.61
N LEU A 103 10.96 3.47 -19.46
CA LEU A 103 11.29 4.23 -18.25
C LEU A 103 11.44 3.26 -17.09
N THR A 104 12.48 3.44 -16.28
CA THR A 104 12.60 2.76 -14.99
C THR A 104 12.63 3.79 -13.88
N VAL A 105 11.76 3.64 -12.88
CA VAL A 105 11.78 4.41 -11.64
C VAL A 105 12.19 3.47 -10.51
N SER A 106 13.23 3.81 -9.79
CA SER A 106 13.84 2.98 -8.75
C SER A 106 13.73 3.65 -7.39
N ALA A 107 13.30 2.91 -6.37
CA ALA A 107 13.30 3.36 -4.98
C ALA A 107 14.14 2.39 -4.14
N VAL A 108 15.06 2.92 -3.35
CA VAL A 108 15.81 2.18 -2.32
C VAL A 108 15.30 2.59 -0.96
N PHE A 109 14.94 1.61 -0.15
CA PHE A 109 14.37 1.84 1.18
C PHE A 109 14.74 0.70 2.13
N ALA A 110 14.54 0.93 3.41
CA ALA A 110 14.67 -0.08 4.45
C ALA A 110 13.35 -0.18 5.23
N THR A 111 13.02 -1.41 5.64
CA THR A 111 11.86 -1.72 6.47
C THR A 111 12.30 -2.54 7.67
N ARG A 112 11.53 -2.49 8.74
CA ARG A 112 11.62 -3.40 9.88
C ARG A 112 10.24 -3.78 10.37
N ASP A 113 10.15 -4.82 11.16
CA ASP A 113 8.91 -5.20 11.84
C ASP A 113 8.37 -4.04 12.66
N ARG A 114 7.04 -3.85 12.61
CA ARG A 114 6.33 -2.80 13.30
C ARG A 114 5.41 -3.41 14.36
N PRO A 115 5.92 -3.69 15.57
CA PRO A 115 5.07 -4.04 16.69
C PRO A 115 4.38 -2.80 17.23
N MET A 116 3.21 -2.98 17.85
CA MET A 116 2.61 -1.96 18.71
C MET A 116 3.59 -1.62 19.83
N ALA A 117 3.94 -0.36 19.95
CA ALA A 117 4.85 0.13 20.94
C ALA A 117 4.22 1.33 21.67
N ARG A 118 4.63 1.58 22.91
CA ARG A 118 4.23 2.82 23.59
C ARG A 118 4.81 4.02 22.85
N GLN A 119 3.94 4.90 22.42
CA GLN A 119 4.31 6.10 21.68
C GLN A 119 3.40 7.26 22.14
N ALA A 120 4.00 8.40 22.46
CA ALA A 120 3.21 9.59 22.75
C ALA A 120 2.42 10.03 21.51
N LEU A 121 1.20 10.52 21.72
CA LEU A 121 0.41 11.13 20.64
C LEU A 121 1.18 12.30 20.02
N PRO A 122 1.05 12.50 18.71
CA PRO A 122 1.46 13.73 18.06
C PRO A 122 0.80 14.93 18.75
N ARG A 123 1.54 16.02 18.94
CA ARG A 123 0.97 17.27 19.47
C ARG A 123 -0.01 17.93 18.50
N ASP A 124 0.17 17.69 17.21
CA ASP A 124 -0.71 18.16 16.16
C ASP A 124 -1.89 17.17 15.99
N THR A 125 -3.09 17.65 16.29
CA THR A 125 -4.35 16.87 16.17
C THR A 125 -4.93 16.89 14.76
N THR A 126 -4.43 17.74 13.87
CA THR A 126 -4.96 17.93 12.50
C THR A 126 -4.99 16.61 11.71
N GLU A 127 -3.95 15.78 11.88
CA GLU A 127 -3.92 14.48 11.24
C GLU A 127 -5.01 13.54 11.81
N ALA A 128 -5.18 13.52 13.13
CA ALA A 128 -6.22 12.71 13.80
C ALA A 128 -7.62 13.13 13.35
N GLU A 129 -7.88 14.43 13.29
CA GLU A 129 -9.15 15.00 12.84
C GLU A 129 -9.47 14.63 11.39
N ARG A 130 -8.46 14.68 10.49
CA ARG A 130 -8.60 14.24 9.10
C ARG A 130 -9.05 12.79 9.00
N PHE A 131 -8.46 11.92 9.80
CA PHE A 131 -8.76 10.48 9.76
C PHE A 131 -9.96 10.06 10.61
N LEU A 132 -10.76 11.02 11.07
CA LEU A 132 -12.14 10.86 11.53
C LEU A 132 -13.16 11.20 10.43
N GLN A 133 -12.75 11.95 9.39
CA GLN A 133 -13.69 12.43 8.37
C GLN A 133 -14.16 11.30 7.46
N PRO A 134 -15.42 11.34 6.99
CA PRO A 134 -15.90 10.43 5.95
C PRO A 134 -15.20 10.70 4.62
N THR A 135 -15.21 9.70 3.76
CA THR A 135 -14.90 9.84 2.33
C THR A 135 -15.98 9.17 1.48
N VAL A 136 -15.92 9.32 0.17
CA VAL A 136 -16.97 8.80 -0.74
C VAL A 136 -17.22 7.30 -0.53
N HIS A 137 -16.17 6.49 -0.44
CA HIS A 137 -16.27 5.04 -0.27
C HIS A 137 -16.26 4.59 1.21
N MET A 138 -15.99 5.52 2.13
CA MET A 138 -15.98 5.25 3.58
C MET A 138 -16.83 6.29 4.34
N PRO A 139 -18.16 6.27 4.18
CA PRO A 139 -19.05 7.09 4.99
C PRO A 139 -19.01 6.63 6.46
N VAL A 140 -19.39 7.50 7.37
CA VAL A 140 -19.43 7.25 8.84
C VAL A 140 -20.84 7.34 9.42
N ASP A 141 -21.85 7.49 8.57
CA ASP A 141 -23.27 7.63 8.89
C ASP A 141 -24.08 6.39 8.49
N GLY A 142 -25.40 6.43 8.69
CA GLY A 142 -26.35 5.40 8.28
C GLY A 142 -25.94 4.00 8.78
N ILE A 143 -25.99 3.02 7.89
CA ILE A 143 -25.69 1.61 8.21
C ILE A 143 -24.29 1.41 8.80
N VAL A 144 -23.33 2.28 8.44
CA VAL A 144 -21.95 2.21 8.97
C VAL A 144 -21.95 2.58 10.45
N ALA A 145 -22.62 3.72 10.81
CA ALA A 145 -22.75 4.15 12.21
C ALA A 145 -23.54 3.14 13.04
N GLU A 146 -24.65 2.61 12.50
CA GLU A 146 -25.48 1.62 13.18
C GLU A 146 -24.68 0.33 13.46
N THR A 147 -23.91 -0.14 12.46
CA THR A 147 -23.08 -1.34 12.60
C THR A 147 -21.95 -1.13 13.59
N ALA A 148 -21.24 0.01 13.51
CA ALA A 148 -20.19 0.35 14.45
C ALA A 148 -20.75 0.45 15.88
N GLY A 149 -21.88 1.16 16.08
CA GLY A 149 -22.55 1.31 17.37
C GLY A 149 -22.94 -0.03 17.99
N ARG A 150 -23.46 -0.97 17.18
CA ARG A 150 -23.79 -2.34 17.63
C ARG A 150 -22.56 -3.09 18.11
N ILE A 151 -21.48 -3.06 17.33
CA ILE A 151 -20.24 -3.76 17.66
C ILE A 151 -19.61 -3.21 18.94
N VAL A 152 -19.43 -1.88 19.02
CA VAL A 152 -18.74 -1.29 20.18
C VAL A 152 -19.56 -1.30 21.47
N LYS A 153 -20.89 -1.52 21.40
CA LYS A 153 -21.75 -1.72 22.57
C LYS A 153 -21.35 -2.97 23.35
N GLU A 154 -20.82 -3.98 22.68
CA GLU A 154 -20.37 -5.24 23.29
C GLU A 154 -18.92 -5.15 23.81
N ALA A 155 -18.21 -4.03 23.55
CA ALA A 155 -16.86 -3.84 24.03
C ALA A 155 -16.83 -3.68 25.57
N THR A 156 -15.84 -4.31 26.19
CA THR A 156 -15.72 -4.36 27.67
C THR A 156 -15.31 -3.02 28.28
N SER A 157 -14.86 -2.06 27.48
CA SER A 157 -14.56 -0.69 27.92
C SER A 157 -14.70 0.31 26.78
N ALA A 158 -14.79 1.60 27.14
CA ALA A 158 -14.85 2.71 26.19
C ALA A 158 -13.47 3.11 25.61
N ALA A 159 -12.39 2.46 26.02
CA ALA A 159 -11.06 2.74 25.51
C ALA A 159 -10.97 2.48 23.99
N PRO A 160 -10.31 3.36 23.21
CA PRO A 160 -10.21 3.21 21.77
C PRO A 160 -9.67 1.83 21.36
N GLU A 161 -8.68 1.31 22.07
CA GLU A 161 -8.07 0.00 21.79
C GLU A 161 -9.08 -1.14 21.95
N THR A 162 -9.90 -1.11 23.00
CA THR A 162 -10.93 -2.14 23.25
C THR A 162 -12.00 -2.11 22.19
N ARG A 163 -12.47 -0.91 21.81
CA ARG A 163 -13.46 -0.75 20.72
C ARG A 163 -12.89 -1.12 19.36
N ALA A 164 -11.67 -0.72 19.06
CA ALA A 164 -10.99 -1.11 17.82
C ALA A 164 -10.78 -2.64 17.75
N ARG A 165 -10.46 -3.29 18.90
CA ARG A 165 -10.36 -4.73 18.96
C ARG A 165 -11.70 -5.41 18.70
N ALA A 166 -12.78 -4.92 19.26
CA ALA A 166 -14.11 -5.47 18.98
C ALA A 166 -14.49 -5.34 17.48
N ILE A 167 -14.17 -4.22 16.85
CA ILE A 167 -14.38 -4.02 15.41
C ILE A 167 -13.49 -4.99 14.60
N TYR A 168 -12.23 -5.12 14.94
CA TYR A 168 -11.29 -6.04 14.29
C TYR A 168 -11.79 -7.48 14.36
N ASP A 169 -12.17 -7.93 15.56
CA ASP A 169 -12.66 -9.28 15.77
C ASP A 169 -13.96 -9.54 15.01
N TRP A 170 -14.90 -8.57 15.03
CA TRP A 170 -16.13 -8.68 14.25
C TRP A 170 -15.85 -8.84 12.75
N ILE A 171 -14.90 -8.06 12.21
CA ILE A 171 -14.50 -8.17 10.80
C ILE A 171 -13.90 -9.53 10.50
N VAL A 172 -12.97 -10.00 11.32
CA VAL A 172 -12.38 -11.33 11.13
C VAL A 172 -13.44 -12.43 11.16
N ASP A 173 -14.46 -12.30 12.00
CA ASP A 173 -15.50 -13.34 12.14
C ASP A 173 -16.56 -13.26 11.03
N ASN A 174 -16.87 -12.08 10.49
CA ASN A 174 -18.01 -11.88 9.58
C ASN A 174 -17.63 -11.67 8.11
N THR A 175 -16.36 -11.37 7.78
CA THR A 175 -15.92 -11.20 6.39
C THR A 175 -15.30 -12.49 5.84
N PHE A 176 -15.06 -12.51 4.54
CA PHE A 176 -14.31 -13.59 3.89
C PHE A 176 -13.49 -13.07 2.72
N ARG A 177 -12.39 -13.76 2.41
CA ARG A 177 -11.59 -13.47 1.23
C ARG A 177 -12.30 -13.92 -0.03
N GLU A 178 -12.61 -12.99 -0.96
CA GLU A 178 -13.26 -13.29 -2.24
C GLU A 178 -12.23 -13.22 -3.38
N PRO A 179 -11.78 -14.37 -3.92
CA PRO A 179 -10.70 -14.40 -4.92
C PRO A 179 -11.06 -13.73 -6.24
N THR A 180 -12.35 -13.68 -6.61
CA THR A 180 -12.81 -13.15 -7.89
C THR A 180 -12.82 -11.64 -7.94
N VAL A 181 -12.72 -10.95 -6.80
CA VAL A 181 -12.61 -9.49 -6.75
C VAL A 181 -11.36 -9.03 -7.50
N ARG A 182 -11.52 -8.07 -8.41
CA ARG A 182 -10.44 -7.55 -9.23
C ARG A 182 -9.48 -6.68 -8.43
N GLY A 183 -8.18 -6.90 -8.59
CA GLY A 183 -7.14 -6.19 -7.84
C GLY A 183 -7.28 -6.37 -6.33
N CYS A 184 -7.27 -5.30 -5.57
CA CYS A 184 -7.43 -5.29 -4.10
C CYS A 184 -8.87 -4.98 -3.64
N GLY A 185 -9.81 -4.79 -4.55
CA GLY A 185 -11.17 -4.30 -4.28
C GLY A 185 -11.27 -2.79 -4.35
N LEU A 186 -12.46 -2.26 -4.11
CA LEU A 186 -12.77 -0.83 -4.13
C LEU A 186 -12.82 -0.23 -2.73
N GLY A 187 -13.27 -1.03 -1.76
CA GLY A 187 -13.48 -0.59 -0.39
C GLY A 187 -14.73 0.28 -0.23
N ASP A 188 -15.80 0.02 -0.99
CA ASP A 188 -17.10 0.66 -0.79
C ASP A 188 -17.83 -0.03 0.38
N ILE A 189 -17.60 0.48 1.57
CA ILE A 189 -18.10 -0.16 2.80
C ILE A 189 -19.61 -0.03 2.98
N ARG A 190 -20.23 1.01 2.42
CA ARG A 190 -21.70 1.14 2.45
C ARG A 190 -22.34 0.04 1.63
N PHE A 191 -21.87 -0.16 0.41
CA PHE A 191 -22.36 -1.24 -0.45
C PHE A 191 -22.18 -2.61 0.19
N MET A 192 -21.01 -2.88 0.81
CA MET A 192 -20.76 -4.14 1.50
C MET A 192 -21.79 -4.40 2.61
N LEU A 193 -22.07 -3.40 3.44
CA LEU A 193 -23.01 -3.54 4.57
C LEU A 193 -24.47 -3.59 4.11
N GLU A 194 -24.88 -2.79 3.15
CA GLU A 194 -26.26 -2.76 2.62
C GLU A 194 -26.60 -4.02 1.85
N SER A 195 -25.67 -4.56 1.06
CA SER A 195 -25.87 -5.80 0.33
C SER A 195 -25.78 -7.06 1.20
N GLY A 196 -25.20 -6.95 2.39
CA GLY A 196 -24.88 -8.09 3.25
C GLY A 196 -23.75 -8.98 2.70
N ASN A 197 -23.17 -8.65 1.55
CA ASN A 197 -22.02 -9.38 1.01
C ASN A 197 -20.71 -8.78 1.58
N LEU A 198 -20.18 -9.41 2.60
CA LEU A 198 -18.94 -9.01 3.28
C LEU A 198 -17.70 -9.72 2.72
N GLY A 199 -17.82 -10.30 1.53
CA GLY A 199 -16.67 -10.85 0.78
C GLY A 199 -15.86 -9.76 0.11
N GLY A 200 -14.51 -9.88 0.15
CA GLY A 200 -13.66 -8.89 -0.48
C GLY A 200 -12.18 -9.24 -0.45
N LYS A 201 -11.37 -8.31 -0.94
CA LYS A 201 -9.91 -8.36 -0.80
C LYS A 201 -9.42 -7.32 0.23
N CYS A 202 -8.12 -7.04 0.21
CA CYS A 202 -7.52 -6.24 1.28
C CYS A 202 -8.12 -4.83 1.38
N ALA A 203 -8.40 -4.15 0.25
CA ALA A 203 -9.00 -2.83 0.29
C ALA A 203 -10.45 -2.87 0.81
N ASP A 204 -11.22 -3.91 0.49
CA ASP A 204 -12.59 -4.04 0.98
C ASP A 204 -12.62 -4.29 2.50
N ILE A 205 -11.87 -5.28 2.96
CA ILE A 205 -11.88 -5.72 4.36
C ILE A 205 -11.22 -4.67 5.28
N ASN A 206 -10.10 -4.08 4.87
CA ASN A 206 -9.41 -3.06 5.68
C ASN A 206 -10.14 -1.70 5.65
N SER A 207 -10.79 -1.32 4.53
CA SER A 207 -11.67 -0.13 4.51
C SER A 207 -12.84 -0.29 5.46
N LEU A 208 -13.41 -1.50 5.57
CA LEU A 208 -14.51 -1.76 6.50
C LEU A 208 -14.05 -1.54 7.96
N PHE A 209 -12.84 -1.99 8.31
CA PHE A 209 -12.24 -1.68 9.63
C PHE A 209 -12.12 -0.16 9.83
N VAL A 210 -11.53 0.54 8.87
CA VAL A 210 -11.29 1.98 8.97
C VAL A 210 -12.60 2.75 9.10
N GLY A 211 -13.61 2.46 8.27
CA GLY A 211 -14.88 3.16 8.31
C GLY A 211 -15.66 2.91 9.61
N LEU A 212 -15.71 1.66 10.09
CA LEU A 212 -16.34 1.33 11.36
C LEU A 212 -15.62 1.97 12.57
N ALA A 213 -14.27 2.01 12.54
CA ALA A 213 -13.48 2.68 13.57
C ALA A 213 -13.78 4.20 13.59
N ARG A 214 -13.79 4.86 12.42
CA ARG A 214 -14.13 6.28 12.29
C ARG A 214 -15.55 6.57 12.79
N ALA A 215 -16.52 5.75 12.40
CA ALA A 215 -17.91 5.88 12.87
C ALA A 215 -18.04 5.68 14.39
N ALA A 216 -17.14 4.89 15.00
CA ALA A 216 -17.03 4.76 16.45
C ALA A 216 -16.22 5.89 17.12
N GLY A 217 -15.81 6.95 16.38
CA GLY A 217 -15.03 8.06 16.90
C GLY A 217 -13.54 7.75 17.12
N ILE A 218 -13.00 6.72 16.46
CA ILE A 218 -11.59 6.33 16.54
C ILE A 218 -10.93 6.75 15.23
N PRO A 219 -9.96 7.69 15.23
CA PRO A 219 -9.22 8.03 14.03
C PRO A 219 -8.55 6.77 13.44
N ALA A 220 -8.80 6.48 12.17
CA ALA A 220 -8.27 5.31 11.50
C ALA A 220 -7.99 5.60 10.03
N ARG A 221 -7.00 4.92 9.46
CA ARG A 221 -6.60 5.10 8.06
C ARG A 221 -6.11 3.80 7.44
N GLU A 222 -6.26 3.71 6.13
CA GLU A 222 -5.59 2.69 5.35
C GLU A 222 -4.16 3.11 5.03
N VAL A 223 -3.31 2.13 4.83
CA VAL A 223 -1.94 2.32 4.36
C VAL A 223 -1.75 1.46 3.13
N TYR A 224 -1.62 2.10 1.98
CA TYR A 224 -1.46 1.45 0.68
C TYR A 224 0.01 1.14 0.41
N GLY A 225 0.28 -0.02 -0.20
CA GLY A 225 1.64 -0.44 -0.45
C GLY A 225 1.74 -1.72 -1.27
N VAL A 226 2.92 -2.34 -1.24
CA VAL A 226 3.20 -3.58 -1.97
C VAL A 226 4.08 -4.51 -1.14
N ARG A 227 3.85 -5.82 -1.26
CA ARG A 227 4.74 -6.84 -0.66
C ARG A 227 6.05 -6.90 -1.44
N VAL A 228 7.16 -6.98 -0.72
CA VAL A 228 8.51 -6.90 -1.30
C VAL A 228 9.41 -8.08 -0.93
N GLY A 229 8.94 -8.97 -0.05
CA GLY A 229 9.69 -10.12 0.42
C GLY A 229 8.79 -11.26 0.92
N PRO A 230 9.35 -12.42 1.23
CA PRO A 230 8.63 -13.54 1.83
C PRO A 230 8.14 -13.19 3.22
N SER A 231 7.09 -13.87 3.67
CA SER A 231 6.59 -13.76 5.05
C SER A 231 7.12 -14.90 5.91
N ALA A 232 7.42 -14.58 7.17
CA ALA A 232 7.74 -15.58 8.18
C ALA A 232 6.50 -16.22 8.83
N GLN A 233 5.29 -15.70 8.54
CA GLN A 233 4.03 -16.19 9.13
C GLN A 233 3.39 -17.28 8.26
N PHE A 234 3.09 -16.93 7.01
CA PHE A 234 2.51 -17.81 6.01
C PHE A 234 2.98 -17.42 4.62
N ASP A 235 3.19 -18.38 3.74
CA ASP A 235 3.66 -18.13 2.38
C ASP A 235 2.72 -17.19 1.62
N CYS A 236 1.42 -17.33 1.81
CA CYS A 236 0.41 -16.49 1.19
C CYS A 236 0.48 -15.01 1.61
N LEU A 237 1.11 -14.67 2.74
CA LEU A 237 1.26 -13.31 3.24
C LEU A 237 2.55 -12.62 2.77
N GLY A 238 3.38 -13.33 2.02
CA GLY A 238 4.59 -12.82 1.41
C GLY A 238 4.55 -12.78 -0.11
N LYS A 239 5.63 -12.31 -0.69
CA LYS A 239 5.95 -12.46 -2.10
C LYS A 239 7.47 -12.61 -2.22
N PRO A 240 7.98 -13.69 -2.81
CA PRO A 240 9.42 -13.81 -3.08
C PRO A 240 9.93 -12.61 -3.87
N ALA A 241 11.20 -12.27 -3.70
CA ALA A 241 11.86 -11.25 -4.52
C ALA A 241 11.73 -11.58 -6.01
N GLY A 242 11.74 -10.56 -6.85
CA GLY A 242 11.49 -10.64 -8.29
C GLY A 242 10.24 -9.87 -8.67
N ASP A 243 9.38 -10.45 -9.51
CA ASP A 243 8.17 -9.79 -9.98
C ASP A 243 7.09 -9.71 -8.88
N VAL A 244 6.82 -8.49 -8.44
CA VAL A 244 5.80 -8.15 -7.44
C VAL A 244 4.67 -7.30 -8.04
N SER A 245 4.50 -7.28 -9.37
CA SER A 245 3.51 -6.46 -10.08
C SER A 245 2.06 -6.72 -9.63
N GLY A 246 1.75 -7.90 -9.11
CA GLY A 246 0.44 -8.27 -8.56
C GLY A 246 0.42 -8.40 -7.03
N ALA A 247 1.42 -7.86 -6.33
CA ALA A 247 1.57 -8.03 -4.89
C ALA A 247 1.13 -6.81 -4.05
N GLN A 248 0.32 -5.92 -4.65
CA GLN A 248 -0.27 -4.80 -3.92
C GLN A 248 -1.07 -5.29 -2.73
N HIS A 249 -0.93 -4.57 -1.64
CA HIS A 249 -1.63 -4.87 -0.40
C HIS A 249 -1.78 -3.60 0.43
N CYS A 250 -2.99 -3.32 0.87
CA CYS A 250 -3.22 -2.29 1.87
C CYS A 250 -3.33 -2.93 3.26
N ARG A 251 -2.98 -2.16 4.27
CA ARG A 251 -3.12 -2.45 5.68
C ARG A 251 -3.94 -1.35 6.33
N ALA A 252 -4.28 -1.47 7.60
CA ALA A 252 -4.99 -0.44 8.32
C ALA A 252 -4.31 -0.13 9.66
N GLU A 253 -4.53 1.09 10.15
CA GLU A 253 -4.10 1.48 11.48
C GLU A 253 -5.13 2.41 12.13
N PHE A 254 -5.19 2.39 13.45
CA PHE A 254 -6.03 3.29 14.25
C PHE A 254 -5.20 4.04 15.28
N LEU A 255 -5.68 5.21 15.70
CA LEU A 255 -4.96 6.03 16.66
C LEU A 255 -5.36 5.67 18.09
N SER A 256 -4.36 5.33 18.89
CA SER A 256 -4.47 5.07 20.32
C SER A 256 -3.79 6.17 21.12
N ALA A 257 -4.37 6.56 22.24
CA ALA A 257 -3.80 7.57 23.13
C ALA A 257 -2.43 7.14 23.71
N ASN A 258 -2.21 5.83 23.88
CA ASN A 258 -1.03 5.29 24.53
C ASN A 258 0.04 4.76 23.57
N HIS A 259 -0.36 4.49 22.29
CA HIS A 259 0.48 3.77 21.35
C HIS A 259 0.64 4.50 20.00
N GLY A 260 0.05 5.72 19.85
CA GLY A 260 0.03 6.39 18.56
C GLY A 260 -0.74 5.57 17.52
N TRP A 261 -0.24 5.50 16.29
CA TRP A 261 -0.85 4.71 15.22
C TRP A 261 -0.57 3.21 15.40
N VAL A 262 -1.60 2.46 15.78
CA VAL A 262 -1.54 1.00 16.02
C VAL A 262 -1.80 0.24 14.72
N PRO A 263 -0.87 -0.61 14.28
CA PRO A 263 -1.03 -1.39 13.05
C PRO A 263 -2.02 -2.53 13.22
N VAL A 264 -2.89 -2.74 12.22
CA VAL A 264 -3.81 -3.89 12.16
C VAL A 264 -3.94 -4.42 10.73
N ASP A 265 -4.31 -5.70 10.57
CA ASP A 265 -4.55 -6.29 9.26
C ASP A 265 -5.55 -7.47 9.31
N PRO A 266 -6.86 -7.22 9.49
CA PRO A 266 -7.86 -8.27 9.46
C PRO A 266 -7.96 -8.98 8.09
N ALA A 267 -7.61 -8.28 7.00
CA ALA A 267 -7.66 -8.87 5.66
C ALA A 267 -6.65 -10.00 5.47
N ASP A 268 -5.46 -9.92 6.09
CA ASP A 268 -4.46 -10.97 6.01
C ASP A 268 -4.85 -12.21 6.84
N VAL A 269 -5.60 -12.05 7.93
CA VAL A 269 -6.18 -13.21 8.64
C VAL A 269 -7.12 -13.96 7.69
N ARG A 270 -8.04 -13.25 7.02
CA ARG A 270 -9.00 -13.87 6.09
C ARG A 270 -8.33 -14.45 4.86
N LYS A 271 -7.23 -13.85 4.40
CA LYS A 271 -6.40 -14.38 3.32
C LYS A 271 -5.76 -15.72 3.72
N ALA A 272 -5.16 -15.79 4.91
CA ALA A 272 -4.56 -17.02 5.41
C ALA A 272 -5.59 -18.15 5.59
N VAL A 273 -6.79 -17.85 6.11
CA VAL A 273 -7.88 -18.81 6.19
C VAL A 273 -8.17 -19.47 4.84
N LEU A 274 -8.31 -18.67 3.80
CA LEU A 274 -8.65 -19.19 2.47
C LEU A 274 -7.47 -19.92 1.81
N GLU A 275 -6.31 -19.24 1.72
CA GLU A 275 -5.20 -19.72 0.90
C GLU A 275 -4.42 -20.87 1.54
N GLU A 276 -4.35 -20.90 2.88
CA GLU A 276 -3.77 -22.02 3.63
C GLU A 276 -4.80 -23.14 3.93
N LYS A 277 -6.08 -22.91 3.60
CA LYS A 277 -7.20 -23.85 3.85
C LYS A 277 -7.33 -24.27 5.32
N LEU A 278 -7.12 -23.31 6.21
CA LEU A 278 -7.23 -23.50 7.65
C LEU A 278 -8.49 -22.81 8.19
N PRO A 279 -9.30 -23.45 9.07
CA PRO A 279 -10.44 -22.78 9.68
C PRO A 279 -10.01 -21.69 10.67
N LEU A 280 -10.93 -20.77 11.02
CA LEU A 280 -10.65 -19.67 11.96
C LEU A 280 -10.18 -20.17 13.33
N GLU A 281 -10.66 -21.33 13.75
CA GLU A 281 -10.34 -21.96 15.04
C GLU A 281 -8.98 -22.66 15.06
N HIS A 282 -8.32 -22.79 13.92
CA HIS A 282 -6.99 -23.39 13.84
C HIS A 282 -5.97 -22.57 14.63
N GLU A 283 -5.12 -23.23 15.41
CA GLU A 283 -4.18 -22.58 16.33
C GLU A 283 -3.31 -21.51 15.61
N ARG A 284 -2.77 -21.83 14.43
CA ARG A 284 -1.95 -20.88 13.65
C ARG A 284 -2.75 -19.67 13.19
N ILE A 285 -4.04 -19.81 12.85
CA ILE A 285 -4.91 -18.70 12.44
C ILE A 285 -5.26 -17.84 13.67
N ARG A 286 -5.55 -18.44 14.81
CA ARG A 286 -5.76 -17.70 16.06
C ARG A 286 -4.51 -16.92 16.46
N ALA A 287 -3.33 -17.52 16.39
CA ALA A 287 -2.06 -16.82 16.65
C ALA A 287 -1.83 -15.66 15.68
N LEU A 288 -2.14 -15.83 14.38
CA LEU A 288 -2.07 -14.77 13.38
C LEU A 288 -3.06 -13.63 13.69
N ARG A 289 -4.33 -13.96 14.04
CA ARG A 289 -5.36 -13.00 14.44
C ARG A 289 -4.88 -12.13 15.62
N GLU A 290 -4.34 -12.74 16.66
CA GLU A 290 -3.79 -12.00 17.80
C GLU A 290 -2.62 -11.11 17.37
N ARG A 291 -1.70 -11.64 16.58
CA ARG A 291 -0.51 -10.92 16.14
C ARG A 291 -0.84 -9.72 15.25
N LEU A 292 -1.77 -9.86 14.31
CA LEU A 292 -2.11 -8.80 13.36
C LEU A 292 -3.01 -7.69 13.95
N PHE A 293 -3.34 -7.78 15.23
CA PHE A 293 -3.83 -6.64 16.01
C PHE A 293 -2.69 -6.04 16.82
N GLY A 294 -1.88 -5.22 16.17
CA GLY A 294 -0.72 -4.56 16.78
C GLY A 294 0.63 -4.91 16.14
N TYR A 295 0.63 -5.50 14.94
CA TYR A 295 1.88 -5.88 14.29
C TYR A 295 1.76 -5.88 12.77
N TRP A 296 2.81 -5.35 12.10
CA TRP A 296 3.08 -5.55 10.68
C TRP A 296 4.46 -6.13 10.46
N GLU A 297 4.54 -7.09 9.56
CA GLU A 297 5.80 -7.69 9.13
C GLU A 297 6.52 -6.79 8.11
N MET A 298 7.86 -6.79 8.14
CA MET A 298 8.75 -5.96 7.33
C MET A 298 8.80 -6.31 5.84
N ASN A 299 8.11 -7.34 5.42
CA ASN A 299 8.07 -7.83 4.03
C ASN A 299 7.20 -7.00 3.07
N TRP A 300 6.86 -5.78 3.47
CA TRP A 300 5.95 -4.88 2.79
C TRP A 300 6.45 -3.43 2.91
N VAL A 301 6.16 -2.61 1.89
CA VAL A 301 6.51 -1.20 1.85
C VAL A 301 5.26 -0.33 1.74
N ALA A 302 5.17 0.70 2.59
CA ALA A 302 4.10 1.70 2.58
C ALA A 302 4.35 2.77 1.53
N PHE A 303 3.30 3.15 0.81
CA PHE A 303 3.31 4.25 -0.15
C PHE A 303 2.61 5.50 0.42
N ASN A 304 1.35 5.40 0.81
CA ASN A 304 0.55 6.55 1.22
C ASN A 304 -0.72 6.14 1.99
N HIS A 305 -1.48 7.17 2.44
CA HIS A 305 -2.76 7.06 3.12
C HIS A 305 -3.90 7.73 2.33
N ALA A 306 -3.67 8.07 1.06
CA ALA A 306 -4.60 8.86 0.27
C ALA A 306 -5.86 8.05 -0.10
N ARG A 307 -7.02 8.57 0.25
CA ARG A 307 -8.31 7.94 -0.02
C ARG A 307 -9.26 8.93 -0.66
N ASP A 308 -9.96 8.51 -1.74
CA ASP A 308 -10.95 9.32 -2.46
C ASP A 308 -10.41 10.73 -2.76
N PHE A 309 -9.32 10.82 -3.50
CA PHE A 309 -8.53 12.04 -3.66
C PHE A 309 -8.23 12.36 -5.13
N GLU A 310 -7.87 13.62 -5.39
CA GLU A 310 -7.43 14.08 -6.71
C GLU A 310 -5.90 13.99 -6.83
N LEU A 311 -5.42 13.41 -7.92
CA LEU A 311 -3.98 13.41 -8.24
C LEU A 311 -3.47 14.83 -8.54
N SER A 312 -2.20 15.07 -8.26
CA SER A 312 -1.49 16.31 -8.60
C SER A 312 -0.23 15.98 -9.44
N PRO A 313 -0.15 16.45 -10.72
CA PRO A 313 -1.17 17.16 -11.49
C PRO A 313 -2.47 16.36 -11.61
N ARG A 314 -3.59 17.06 -11.88
CA ARG A 314 -4.91 16.48 -11.87
C ARG A 314 -5.09 15.45 -12.98
N ALA A 315 -5.61 14.27 -12.61
CA ALA A 315 -6.16 13.26 -13.50
C ALA A 315 -7.59 13.60 -13.91
N ARG A 316 -8.17 12.87 -14.86
CA ARG A 316 -9.55 13.06 -15.32
C ARG A 316 -10.59 12.88 -14.25
N ALA A 317 -10.33 11.97 -13.30
CA ALA A 317 -11.23 11.67 -12.21
C ALA A 317 -10.45 11.47 -10.90
N PRO A 318 -11.08 11.71 -9.75
CA PRO A 318 -10.54 11.32 -8.46
C PRO A 318 -10.27 9.82 -8.42
N LEU A 319 -9.25 9.42 -7.66
CA LEU A 319 -8.94 8.01 -7.43
C LEU A 319 -9.49 7.55 -6.07
N PRO A 320 -10.00 6.32 -5.97
CA PRO A 320 -10.36 5.75 -4.68
C PRO A 320 -9.12 5.60 -3.78
N TYR A 321 -7.98 5.26 -4.37
CA TYR A 321 -6.65 5.18 -3.71
C TYR A 321 -5.55 5.09 -4.75
N LEU A 322 -4.29 5.37 -4.36
CA LEU A 322 -3.12 5.23 -5.24
C LEU A 322 -2.20 4.13 -4.70
N MET A 323 -2.35 2.92 -5.24
CA MET A 323 -1.51 1.76 -4.91
C MET A 323 -0.95 1.08 -6.18
N TYR A 324 -1.55 1.37 -7.32
CA TYR A 324 -1.16 0.89 -8.65
C TYR A 324 -0.60 2.04 -9.48
N PRO A 325 0.25 1.78 -10.49
CA PRO A 325 0.50 2.74 -11.55
C PRO A 325 -0.81 3.24 -12.15
N TYR A 326 -0.87 4.52 -12.46
CA TYR A 326 -2.01 5.14 -13.13
C TYR A 326 -1.51 5.98 -14.30
N ALA A 327 -2.15 5.87 -15.46
CA ALA A 327 -1.76 6.65 -16.63
C ALA A 327 -2.96 6.98 -17.53
N GLU A 328 -2.85 8.12 -18.23
CA GLU A 328 -3.81 8.59 -19.21
C GLU A 328 -3.08 8.97 -20.49
N PHE A 329 -3.54 8.49 -21.63
CA PHE A 329 -3.01 8.82 -22.96
C PHE A 329 -4.15 9.07 -23.94
N GLY A 330 -4.16 10.25 -24.60
CA GLY A 330 -5.32 10.67 -25.40
C GLY A 330 -6.60 10.52 -24.57
N ASP A 331 -7.60 9.78 -25.03
CA ASP A 331 -8.85 9.53 -24.30
C ASP A 331 -8.84 8.24 -23.47
N THR A 332 -7.71 7.53 -23.41
CA THR A 332 -7.60 6.24 -22.74
C THR A 332 -7.03 6.40 -21.33
N THR A 333 -7.68 5.77 -20.35
CA THR A 333 -7.13 5.53 -19.03
C THR A 333 -6.63 4.09 -18.93
N LEU A 334 -5.37 3.90 -18.55
CA LEU A 334 -4.78 2.57 -18.40
C LEU A 334 -5.16 1.97 -17.05
N ASP A 335 -5.49 0.68 -17.04
CA ASP A 335 -5.86 -0.02 -15.81
C ASP A 335 -4.63 -0.60 -15.09
N GLY A 336 -4.23 0.01 -14.00
CA GLY A 336 -3.11 -0.44 -13.18
C GLY A 336 -3.27 -1.84 -12.54
N ARG A 337 -4.49 -2.43 -12.60
CA ARG A 337 -4.74 -3.80 -12.14
C ARG A 337 -4.42 -4.87 -13.19
N ASP A 338 -4.08 -4.45 -14.40
CA ASP A 338 -3.60 -5.30 -15.49
C ASP A 338 -2.22 -4.82 -15.95
N ALA A 339 -1.19 -5.33 -15.30
CA ALA A 339 0.18 -4.92 -15.53
C ALA A 339 0.65 -5.16 -16.98
N ALA A 340 0.20 -6.25 -17.59
CA ALA A 340 0.58 -6.60 -18.95
C ALA A 340 -0.07 -5.66 -19.99
N ALA A 341 -1.38 -5.41 -19.87
CA ALA A 341 -2.09 -4.49 -20.75
C ALA A 341 -1.67 -3.03 -20.54
N PHE A 342 -1.31 -2.66 -19.31
CA PHE A 342 -0.76 -1.34 -19.00
C PHE A 342 0.66 -1.14 -19.57
N GLY A 343 1.48 -2.17 -19.58
CA GLY A 343 2.90 -2.10 -19.95
C GLY A 343 3.80 -1.74 -18.76
N PHE A 344 3.54 -2.31 -17.58
CA PHE A 344 4.46 -2.15 -16.45
C PHE A 344 4.83 -3.48 -15.79
N ARG A 345 5.94 -3.45 -15.09
CA ARG A 345 6.39 -4.49 -14.18
C ARG A 345 7.00 -3.84 -12.94
N ILE A 346 6.72 -4.40 -11.77
CA ILE A 346 7.32 -3.97 -10.50
C ILE A 346 8.23 -5.10 -10.02
N VAL A 347 9.51 -4.78 -9.83
CA VAL A 347 10.52 -5.77 -9.42
C VAL A 347 11.06 -5.38 -8.05
N SER A 348 10.99 -6.32 -7.10
CA SER A 348 11.60 -6.18 -5.78
C SER A 348 12.89 -6.98 -5.70
N ARG A 349 13.92 -6.41 -5.08
CA ARG A 349 15.19 -7.07 -4.77
C ARG A 349 15.60 -6.72 -3.34
N GLU A 350 15.89 -7.73 -2.53
CA GLU A 350 16.53 -7.49 -1.23
C GLU A 350 18.01 -7.14 -1.45
N ILE A 351 18.47 -6.11 -0.74
CA ILE A 351 19.86 -5.67 -0.75
C ILE A 351 20.53 -6.27 0.48
N VAL A 352 21.30 -7.32 0.26
CA VAL A 352 22.08 -7.99 1.32
C VAL A 352 23.39 -7.22 1.48
N ALA A 353 23.76 -6.91 2.74
CA ALA A 353 24.99 -6.19 3.09
C ALA A 353 26.24 -7.04 2.83
#